data_46172de8465170f391d106f9c1c4069e
#
_entry.id   46172de8465170f391d106f9c1c4069e
#
_cell.length_a   1.000
_cell.length_b   1.000
_cell.length_c   1.000
_cell.angle_alpha   90.00
_cell.angle_beta   90.00
_cell.angle_gamma   90.00
#
_symmetry.space_group_name_H-M   'P 1'
#
loop_
_entity.id
_entity.type
_entity.pdbx_description
1 polymer ?
#
loop_
_entity_poly.entity_id
_entity_poly.type
_entity_poly.pdbx_seq_one_letter_code
_entity_poly.pdbx_strand_id
1 'polypeptide(L)'
;MRILQVCKKSPTPQKDGESIAIHQMTRALQTQGHQVDVLAMLTAKHPEKDEKMQWAGVQYSYVKVEAEVSVAGSLKSVFTPIPYIVERFVNDIFSSTLVDKLEGVKYDLILLEGVFLGVYFDVCRKHSKAKIVIRAHNIEHFIWRRHMAELPKGLKQWYLKHIMVPQFEIYEKELIKKIDGLIAISPVDLAFFAKETECPMISIPVAANLKQGGVEKTSAKFAVGFLGALDWQPNFLGLRWFLDEVWSKFAVEKDVVFQVAGRNFPEEIYTWSFGQVELMGEIEDAEDFILNQQIIVVPVFSGSGMRVKVIEAMSMGKCVLSTSVGAEGIEVHNGEDILLADSPEHWLGLLEDLWLNQEKLKAIGDKAKENMYSTYSPDALAGRLQSFILAL
;
A
#
# COMPACT_ATOMS: atom_id res chain seq x y z
N MET A 1 -19.21 16.88 -9.18
CA MET A 1 -18.68 16.45 -10.49
C MET A 1 -19.18 15.05 -10.80
N ARG A 2 -19.19 14.68 -12.08
CA ARG A 2 -19.41 13.29 -12.48
C ARG A 2 -18.11 12.62 -12.89
N ILE A 3 -17.77 11.50 -12.27
CA ILE A 3 -16.46 10.87 -12.38
C ILE A 3 -16.62 9.44 -12.91
N LEU A 4 -15.83 9.08 -13.92
CA LEU A 4 -15.70 7.71 -14.39
C LEU A 4 -14.41 7.12 -13.80
N GLN A 5 -14.55 6.12 -12.92
CA GLN A 5 -13.44 5.35 -12.38
C GLN A 5 -13.27 4.06 -13.19
N VAL A 6 -12.14 3.92 -13.87
CA VAL A 6 -11.81 2.79 -14.74
C VAL A 6 -10.82 1.88 -14.03
N CYS A 7 -11.15 0.60 -13.89
CA CYS A 7 -10.42 -0.35 -13.06
C CYS A 7 -10.03 -1.60 -13.84
N LYS A 8 -8.77 -2.06 -13.70
CA LYS A 8 -8.30 -3.32 -14.32
C LYS A 8 -8.81 -4.58 -13.61
N LYS A 9 -9.52 -4.42 -12.49
CA LYS A 9 -10.19 -5.48 -11.72
C LYS A 9 -11.36 -4.93 -10.92
N SER A 10 -12.23 -5.80 -10.47
CA SER A 10 -13.34 -5.41 -9.58
C SER A 10 -12.82 -4.86 -8.26
N PRO A 11 -13.37 -3.73 -7.75
CA PRO A 11 -13.07 -3.24 -6.40
C PRO A 11 -13.66 -4.12 -5.29
N THR A 12 -14.58 -5.04 -5.63
CA THR A 12 -15.25 -5.96 -4.69
C THR A 12 -15.26 -7.39 -5.24
N PRO A 13 -14.98 -8.40 -4.41
CA PRO A 13 -14.60 -8.35 -3.00
C PRO A 13 -13.17 -7.80 -2.80
N GLN A 14 -12.92 -7.26 -1.60
CA GLN A 14 -11.61 -6.67 -1.22
C GLN A 14 -10.61 -7.78 -0.83
N LYS A 15 -10.03 -8.45 -1.82
CA LYS A 15 -9.12 -9.60 -1.62
C LYS A 15 -7.64 -9.24 -1.50
N ASP A 16 -7.27 -8.05 -1.95
CA ASP A 16 -5.88 -7.57 -1.95
C ASP A 16 -5.81 -6.05 -1.78
N GLY A 17 -4.60 -5.53 -1.54
CA GLY A 17 -4.37 -4.11 -1.28
C GLY A 17 -4.86 -3.18 -2.39
N GLU A 18 -4.79 -3.60 -3.66
CA GLU A 18 -5.27 -2.78 -4.78
C GLU A 18 -6.81 -2.71 -4.81
N SER A 19 -7.52 -3.83 -4.60
CA SER A 19 -9.00 -3.82 -4.54
C SER A 19 -9.51 -3.00 -3.34
N ILE A 20 -8.83 -3.07 -2.19
CA ILE A 20 -9.10 -2.20 -1.03
C ILE A 20 -8.90 -0.74 -1.41
N ALA A 21 -7.77 -0.39 -2.02
CA ALA A 21 -7.45 0.97 -2.43
C ALA A 21 -8.49 1.55 -3.41
N ILE A 22 -8.90 0.79 -4.43
CA ILE A 22 -9.91 1.20 -5.40
C ILE A 22 -11.25 1.43 -4.70
N HIS A 23 -11.67 0.48 -3.85
CA HIS A 23 -12.93 0.58 -3.10
C HIS A 23 -12.99 1.80 -2.18
N GLN A 24 -11.90 2.09 -1.47
CA GLN A 24 -11.78 3.28 -0.62
C GLN A 24 -11.79 4.57 -1.44
N MET A 25 -11.13 4.59 -2.62
CA MET A 25 -11.15 5.74 -3.53
C MET A 25 -12.56 6.03 -4.02
N THR A 26 -13.31 4.99 -4.44
CA THR A 26 -14.73 5.12 -4.82
C THR A 26 -15.54 5.77 -3.69
N ARG A 27 -15.33 5.32 -2.45
CA ARG A 27 -16.01 5.88 -1.28
C ARG A 27 -15.62 7.32 -1.00
N ALA A 28 -14.32 7.63 -1.06
CA ALA A 28 -13.82 8.98 -0.85
C ALA A 28 -14.44 9.98 -1.84
N LEU A 29 -14.50 9.64 -3.12
CA LEU A 29 -15.15 10.45 -4.15
C LEU A 29 -16.64 10.65 -3.86
N GLN A 30 -17.35 9.58 -3.49
CA GLN A 30 -18.78 9.64 -3.19
C GLN A 30 -19.07 10.51 -1.96
N THR A 31 -18.30 10.38 -0.88
CA THR A 31 -18.51 11.15 0.36
C THR A 31 -18.28 12.64 0.16
N GLN A 32 -17.48 13.03 -0.84
CA GLN A 32 -17.29 14.42 -1.25
C GLN A 32 -18.39 14.93 -2.20
N GLY A 33 -19.48 14.18 -2.36
CA GLY A 33 -20.66 14.58 -3.16
C GLY A 33 -20.50 14.41 -4.66
N HIS A 34 -19.51 13.61 -5.12
CA HIS A 34 -19.38 13.32 -6.55
C HIS A 34 -20.30 12.16 -6.96
N GLN A 35 -20.80 12.22 -8.20
CA GLN A 35 -21.44 11.08 -8.85
C GLN A 35 -20.36 10.20 -9.47
N VAL A 36 -20.27 8.94 -9.06
CA VAL A 36 -19.23 8.02 -9.49
C VAL A 36 -19.82 6.86 -10.28
N ASP A 37 -19.30 6.65 -11.48
CA ASP A 37 -19.54 5.45 -12.28
C ASP A 37 -18.25 4.63 -12.31
N VAL A 38 -18.33 3.33 -12.04
CA VAL A 38 -17.22 2.40 -12.07
C VAL A 38 -17.32 1.49 -13.30
N LEU A 39 -16.26 1.43 -14.10
CA LEU A 39 -16.09 0.46 -15.17
C LEU A 39 -14.89 -0.45 -14.86
N ALA A 40 -15.14 -1.72 -14.59
CA ALA A 40 -14.10 -2.64 -14.14
C ALA A 40 -14.00 -3.90 -15.01
N MET A 41 -12.78 -4.40 -15.16
CA MET A 41 -12.51 -5.68 -15.80
C MET A 41 -12.75 -6.83 -14.82
N LEU A 42 -13.29 -7.95 -15.32
CA LEU A 42 -13.28 -9.26 -14.67
C LEU A 42 -12.31 -10.15 -15.45
N THR A 43 -11.22 -10.55 -14.80
CA THR A 43 -10.19 -11.40 -15.40
C THR A 43 -10.19 -12.79 -14.76
N ALA A 44 -9.54 -13.78 -15.37
CA ALA A 44 -9.43 -15.12 -14.79
C ALA A 44 -8.83 -15.11 -13.37
N LYS A 45 -7.89 -14.19 -13.09
CA LYS A 45 -7.31 -14.00 -11.75
C LYS A 45 -8.27 -13.33 -10.76
N HIS A 46 -9.17 -12.47 -11.25
CA HIS A 46 -10.14 -11.71 -10.47
C HIS A 46 -11.54 -11.82 -11.13
N PRO A 47 -12.16 -13.00 -11.10
CA PRO A 47 -13.41 -13.26 -11.81
C PRO A 47 -14.64 -12.80 -11.06
N GLU A 48 -14.50 -12.45 -9.78
CA GLU A 48 -15.59 -12.21 -8.87
C GLU A 48 -15.94 -10.73 -8.77
N LYS A 49 -17.22 -10.49 -8.53
CA LYS A 49 -17.79 -9.22 -8.05
C LYS A 49 -18.67 -9.53 -6.85
N ASP A 50 -18.68 -8.64 -5.86
CA ASP A 50 -19.60 -8.75 -4.72
C ASP A 50 -20.51 -7.52 -4.69
N GLU A 51 -21.75 -7.71 -5.08
CA GLU A 51 -22.73 -6.62 -5.17
C GLU A 51 -23.14 -6.09 -3.78
N LYS A 52 -23.02 -6.92 -2.73
CA LYS A 52 -23.34 -6.51 -1.36
C LYS A 52 -22.31 -5.54 -0.79
N MET A 53 -21.10 -5.58 -1.30
CA MET A 53 -20.00 -4.68 -0.91
C MET A 53 -19.94 -3.40 -1.76
N GLN A 54 -20.79 -3.24 -2.76
CA GLN A 54 -20.85 -2.04 -3.59
C GLN A 54 -21.46 -0.87 -2.81
N TRP A 55 -20.94 0.33 -3.07
CA TRP A 55 -21.50 1.53 -2.45
C TRP A 55 -22.84 1.92 -3.09
N ALA A 56 -23.85 2.17 -2.27
CA ALA A 56 -25.15 2.65 -2.73
C ALA A 56 -25.00 3.99 -3.48
N GLY A 57 -25.67 4.12 -4.61
CA GLY A 57 -25.60 5.34 -5.45
C GLY A 57 -24.41 5.38 -6.42
N VAL A 58 -23.52 4.39 -6.41
CA VAL A 58 -22.46 4.20 -7.41
C VAL A 58 -22.93 3.22 -8.47
N GLN A 59 -22.74 3.55 -9.76
CA GLN A 59 -23.06 2.65 -10.86
C GLN A 59 -21.87 1.79 -11.25
N TYR A 60 -22.00 0.48 -11.10
CA TYR A 60 -20.94 -0.47 -11.46
C TYR A 60 -21.25 -1.16 -12.79
N SER A 61 -20.25 -1.20 -13.66
CA SER A 61 -20.28 -1.93 -14.92
C SER A 61 -19.06 -2.84 -15.03
N TYR A 62 -19.26 -4.05 -15.52
CA TYR A 62 -18.19 -5.06 -15.57
C TYR A 62 -18.08 -5.65 -16.98
N VAL A 63 -16.85 -5.84 -17.43
CA VAL A 63 -16.52 -6.51 -18.70
C VAL A 63 -15.56 -7.65 -18.44
N LYS A 64 -15.86 -8.84 -18.95
CA LYS A 64 -14.91 -9.97 -18.89
C LYS A 64 -13.79 -9.74 -19.89
N VAL A 65 -12.54 -9.86 -19.41
CA VAL A 65 -11.32 -9.65 -20.18
C VAL A 65 -10.39 -10.84 -19.98
N GLU A 66 -9.99 -11.45 -21.08
CA GLU A 66 -8.96 -12.50 -21.10
C GLU A 66 -7.58 -11.83 -21.09
N ALA A 67 -6.99 -11.73 -19.91
CA ALA A 67 -5.68 -11.10 -19.70
C ALA A 67 -4.62 -12.13 -19.29
N GLU A 68 -4.68 -13.34 -19.84
CA GLU A 68 -3.72 -14.41 -19.55
C GLU A 68 -2.39 -14.18 -20.24
N VAL A 69 -1.31 -14.69 -19.61
CA VAL A 69 0.03 -14.59 -20.16
C VAL A 69 0.25 -15.66 -21.23
N SER A 70 0.60 -15.25 -22.45
CA SER A 70 0.95 -16.17 -23.54
C SER A 70 2.36 -15.92 -24.06
N VAL A 71 3.06 -16.99 -24.46
CA VAL A 71 4.39 -16.88 -25.06
C VAL A 71 4.32 -16.16 -26.40
N ALA A 72 3.29 -16.45 -27.20
CA ALA A 72 3.08 -15.80 -28.50
C ALA A 72 2.88 -14.28 -28.37
N GLY A 73 2.09 -13.84 -27.37
CA GLY A 73 1.92 -12.42 -27.06
C GLY A 73 3.23 -11.74 -26.66
N SER A 74 4.04 -12.41 -25.84
CA SER A 74 5.34 -11.89 -25.43
C SER A 74 6.30 -11.68 -26.59
N LEU A 75 6.28 -12.57 -27.59
CA LEU A 75 7.10 -12.43 -28.81
C LEU A 75 6.60 -11.29 -29.69
N LYS A 76 5.28 -11.14 -29.85
CA LYS A 76 4.69 -10.07 -30.66
C LYS A 76 5.02 -8.69 -30.09
N SER A 77 5.01 -8.53 -28.76
CA SER A 77 5.25 -7.26 -28.10
C SER A 77 6.67 -6.70 -28.29
N VAL A 78 7.63 -7.52 -28.73
CA VAL A 78 8.98 -7.04 -29.08
C VAL A 78 8.94 -5.97 -30.18
N PHE A 79 7.91 -6.00 -31.01
CA PHE A 79 7.74 -5.10 -32.17
C PHE A 79 6.71 -3.98 -31.91
N THR A 80 6.18 -3.88 -30.69
CA THR A 80 5.20 -2.84 -30.32
C THR A 80 5.79 -1.91 -29.25
N PRO A 81 5.36 -0.63 -29.19
CA PRO A 81 5.81 0.29 -28.15
C PRO A 81 5.15 0.00 -26.79
N ILE A 82 4.10 -0.84 -26.76
CA ILE A 82 3.36 -1.18 -25.54
C ILE A 82 3.95 -2.46 -24.96
N PRO A 83 4.38 -2.46 -23.68
CA PRO A 83 4.90 -3.66 -23.02
C PRO A 83 3.84 -4.76 -22.98
N TYR A 84 4.24 -6.01 -23.22
CA TYR A 84 3.31 -7.14 -23.21
C TYR A 84 2.44 -7.22 -21.96
N ILE A 85 3.02 -6.92 -20.80
CA ILE A 85 2.30 -6.96 -19.52
C ILE A 85 1.13 -5.95 -19.47
N VAL A 86 1.19 -4.90 -20.28
CA VAL A 86 0.14 -3.87 -20.43
C VAL A 86 -0.78 -4.23 -21.60
N GLU A 87 -0.21 -4.66 -22.76
CA GLU A 87 -0.95 -5.00 -23.98
C GLU A 87 -2.04 -6.05 -23.74
N ARG A 88 -1.82 -7.00 -22.85
CA ARG A 88 -2.78 -8.05 -22.48
C ARG A 88 -4.10 -7.53 -21.87
N PHE A 89 -4.15 -6.29 -21.45
CA PHE A 89 -5.37 -5.63 -20.96
C PHE A 89 -6.13 -4.89 -22.07
N VAL A 90 -5.60 -4.84 -23.30
CA VAL A 90 -6.32 -4.29 -24.46
C VAL A 90 -7.43 -5.27 -24.84
N ASN A 91 -8.67 -4.76 -24.85
CA ASN A 91 -9.85 -5.58 -25.15
C ASN A 91 -10.90 -4.72 -25.88
N ASP A 92 -11.38 -5.21 -27.01
CA ASP A 92 -12.30 -4.45 -27.88
C ASP A 92 -13.67 -4.23 -27.22
N ILE A 93 -14.16 -5.22 -26.48
CA ILE A 93 -15.46 -5.11 -25.76
C ILE A 93 -15.32 -4.07 -24.63
N PHE A 94 -14.21 -4.07 -23.93
CA PHE A 94 -13.96 -3.06 -22.90
C PHE A 94 -13.83 -1.67 -23.51
N SER A 95 -13.12 -1.55 -24.63
CA SER A 95 -12.95 -0.30 -25.38
C SER A 95 -14.29 0.24 -25.86
N SER A 96 -15.14 -0.58 -26.49
CA SER A 96 -16.47 -0.16 -26.95
C SER A 96 -17.38 0.24 -25.78
N THR A 97 -17.39 -0.53 -24.69
CA THR A 97 -18.14 -0.18 -23.48
C THR A 97 -17.68 1.15 -22.87
N LEU A 98 -16.37 1.41 -22.90
CA LEU A 98 -15.80 2.68 -22.44
C LEU A 98 -16.27 3.84 -23.35
N VAL A 99 -16.24 3.67 -24.68
CA VAL A 99 -16.72 4.66 -25.63
C VAL A 99 -18.22 4.95 -25.43
N ASP A 100 -19.06 3.92 -25.30
CA ASP A 100 -20.49 4.07 -25.07
C ASP A 100 -20.77 4.90 -23.79
N LYS A 101 -20.00 4.67 -22.73
CA LYS A 101 -20.10 5.46 -21.50
C LYS A 101 -19.69 6.94 -21.71
N LEU A 102 -18.60 7.16 -22.42
CA LEU A 102 -18.04 8.51 -22.64
C LEU A 102 -18.94 9.34 -23.58
N GLU A 103 -19.61 8.73 -24.53
CA GLU A 103 -20.55 9.39 -25.45
C GLU A 103 -21.96 9.55 -24.83
N GLY A 104 -22.38 8.56 -24.02
CA GLY A 104 -23.68 8.59 -23.34
C GLY A 104 -23.74 9.52 -22.13
N VAL A 105 -22.60 9.86 -21.54
CA VAL A 105 -22.51 10.62 -20.30
C VAL A 105 -21.38 11.62 -20.36
N LYS A 106 -21.67 12.88 -20.03
CA LYS A 106 -20.62 13.90 -19.86
C LYS A 106 -19.95 13.73 -18.49
N TYR A 107 -18.73 13.23 -18.48
CA TYR A 107 -17.87 13.19 -17.29
C TYR A 107 -17.03 14.45 -17.18
N ASP A 108 -16.72 14.85 -15.94
CA ASP A 108 -15.79 15.93 -15.60
C ASP A 108 -14.37 15.39 -15.39
N LEU A 109 -14.27 14.16 -14.87
CA LEU A 109 -13.02 13.48 -14.57
C LEU A 109 -13.09 11.99 -14.97
N ILE A 110 -12.01 11.49 -15.54
CA ILE A 110 -11.76 10.05 -15.75
C ILE A 110 -10.58 9.66 -14.88
N LEU A 111 -10.80 8.76 -13.94
CA LEU A 111 -9.76 8.22 -13.03
C LEU A 111 -9.39 6.82 -13.49
N LEU A 112 -8.15 6.67 -13.99
CA LEU A 112 -7.59 5.37 -14.38
C LEU A 112 -6.87 4.76 -13.17
N GLU A 113 -7.35 3.64 -12.66
CA GLU A 113 -6.78 2.92 -11.53
C GLU A 113 -5.61 2.03 -11.99
N GLY A 114 -4.43 2.64 -12.04
CA GLY A 114 -3.18 2.01 -12.44
C GLY A 114 -2.71 2.35 -13.86
N VAL A 115 -1.41 2.38 -14.04
CA VAL A 115 -0.75 2.69 -15.32
C VAL A 115 -1.03 1.67 -16.43
N PHE A 116 -1.47 0.45 -16.06
CA PHE A 116 -1.89 -0.57 -17.03
C PHE A 116 -3.08 -0.14 -17.88
N LEU A 117 -3.95 0.72 -17.35
CA LEU A 117 -5.10 1.25 -18.07
C LEU A 117 -4.76 2.42 -18.99
N GLY A 118 -3.50 2.86 -19.01
CA GLY A 118 -3.01 3.87 -19.92
C GLY A 118 -3.18 3.51 -21.41
N VAL A 119 -3.37 2.24 -21.76
CA VAL A 119 -3.74 1.80 -23.12
C VAL A 119 -5.07 2.39 -23.60
N TYR A 120 -5.92 2.82 -22.67
CA TYR A 120 -7.20 3.47 -22.97
C TYR A 120 -7.11 5.00 -22.94
N PHE A 121 -5.94 5.58 -22.68
CA PHE A 121 -5.76 7.04 -22.61
C PHE A 121 -6.23 7.72 -23.89
N ASP A 122 -5.80 7.25 -25.06
CA ASP A 122 -6.14 7.86 -26.35
C ASP A 122 -7.65 7.72 -26.66
N VAL A 123 -8.26 6.59 -26.26
CA VAL A 123 -9.72 6.42 -26.35
C VAL A 123 -10.44 7.44 -25.49
N CYS A 124 -10.03 7.60 -24.21
CA CYS A 124 -10.60 8.58 -23.32
C CYS A 124 -10.46 10.00 -23.86
N ARG A 125 -9.28 10.36 -24.35
CA ARG A 125 -8.98 11.71 -24.88
C ARG A 125 -9.75 12.02 -26.16
N LYS A 126 -9.98 11.01 -27.01
CA LYS A 126 -10.74 11.16 -28.27
C LYS A 126 -12.24 11.37 -28.04
N HIS A 127 -12.83 10.64 -27.07
CA HIS A 127 -14.27 10.60 -26.85
C HIS A 127 -14.76 11.45 -25.66
N SER A 128 -13.83 12.14 -24.93
CA SER A 128 -14.20 12.99 -23.82
C SER A 128 -13.29 14.20 -23.68
N LYS A 129 -13.86 15.29 -23.13
CA LYS A 129 -13.11 16.49 -22.70
C LYS A 129 -12.79 16.46 -21.20
N ALA A 130 -13.15 15.39 -20.51
CA ALA A 130 -12.88 15.23 -19.10
C ALA A 130 -11.37 15.25 -18.83
N LYS A 131 -11.00 15.73 -17.65
CA LYS A 131 -9.62 15.57 -17.14
C LYS A 131 -9.31 14.10 -16.96
N ILE A 132 -8.12 13.65 -17.35
CA ILE A 132 -7.68 12.28 -17.19
C ILE A 132 -6.60 12.22 -16.11
N VAL A 133 -6.92 11.55 -15.01
CA VAL A 133 -6.04 11.34 -13.87
C VAL A 133 -5.67 9.87 -13.79
N ILE A 134 -4.40 9.57 -13.54
CA ILE A 134 -3.95 8.22 -13.22
C ILE A 134 -3.68 8.13 -11.73
N ARG A 135 -4.20 7.07 -11.09
CA ARG A 135 -3.76 6.66 -9.77
C ARG A 135 -2.71 5.57 -9.90
N ALA A 136 -1.45 5.92 -9.65
CA ALA A 136 -0.34 4.98 -9.68
C ALA A 136 -0.28 4.23 -8.35
N HIS A 137 -0.55 2.91 -8.38
CA HIS A 137 -0.48 2.05 -7.20
C HIS A 137 0.97 1.67 -6.84
N ASN A 138 1.89 1.81 -7.78
CA ASN A 138 3.33 1.58 -7.64
C ASN A 138 4.05 2.29 -8.78
N ILE A 139 5.37 2.37 -8.68
CA ILE A 139 6.24 2.56 -9.84
C ILE A 139 6.45 1.18 -10.47
N GLU A 140 5.60 0.85 -11.46
CA GLU A 140 5.45 -0.53 -11.93
C GLU A 140 6.73 -1.12 -12.54
N HIS A 141 7.50 -0.34 -13.30
CA HIS A 141 8.75 -0.83 -13.86
C HIS A 141 9.78 -1.19 -12.77
N PHE A 142 9.73 -0.58 -11.57
CA PHE A 142 10.58 -0.98 -10.44
C PHE A 142 10.16 -2.33 -9.86
N ILE A 143 8.85 -2.59 -9.75
CA ILE A 143 8.32 -3.88 -9.30
C ILE A 143 8.82 -4.99 -10.24
N TRP A 144 8.70 -4.77 -11.56
CA TRP A 144 9.16 -5.74 -12.55
C TRP A 144 10.68 -5.90 -12.58
N ARG A 145 11.42 -4.83 -12.32
CA ARG A 145 12.90 -4.89 -12.21
C ARG A 145 13.32 -5.74 -11.01
N ARG A 146 12.65 -5.63 -9.87
CA ARG A 146 12.90 -6.49 -8.69
C ARG A 146 12.53 -7.94 -8.96
N HIS A 147 11.33 -8.18 -9.49
CA HIS A 147 10.90 -9.53 -9.84
C HIS A 147 11.87 -10.21 -10.82
N MET A 148 12.36 -9.49 -11.83
CA MET A 148 13.38 -9.99 -12.78
C MET A 148 14.70 -10.37 -12.07
N ALA A 149 15.12 -9.60 -11.06
CA ALA A 149 16.37 -9.89 -10.34
C ALA A 149 16.30 -11.19 -9.50
N GLU A 150 15.12 -11.59 -9.06
CA GLU A 150 14.87 -12.82 -8.29
C GLU A 150 14.78 -14.08 -9.16
N LEU A 151 14.61 -13.91 -10.47
CA LEU A 151 14.46 -15.06 -11.39
C LEU A 151 15.80 -15.73 -11.67
N PRO A 152 15.82 -17.06 -11.83
CA PRO A 152 17.00 -17.77 -12.29
C PRO A 152 17.41 -17.32 -13.69
N LYS A 153 18.72 -17.39 -13.97
CA LYS A 153 19.28 -17.06 -15.30
C LYS A 153 18.65 -17.94 -16.37
N GLY A 154 18.12 -17.32 -17.43
CA GLY A 154 17.46 -18.03 -18.53
C GLY A 154 16.76 -17.08 -19.50
N LEU A 155 16.10 -17.64 -20.51
CA LEU A 155 15.42 -16.87 -21.58
C LEU A 155 14.35 -15.91 -21.01
N LYS A 156 13.60 -16.32 -19.99
CA LYS A 156 12.60 -15.48 -19.34
C LYS A 156 13.24 -14.27 -18.68
N GLN A 157 14.30 -14.47 -17.88
CA GLN A 157 15.03 -13.37 -17.23
C GLN A 157 15.65 -12.43 -18.27
N TRP A 158 16.26 -12.99 -19.33
CA TRP A 158 16.84 -12.21 -20.42
C TRP A 158 15.79 -11.32 -21.12
N TYR A 159 14.62 -11.89 -21.47
CA TYR A 159 13.51 -11.13 -22.07
C TYR A 159 13.03 -9.99 -21.14
N LEU A 160 12.80 -10.28 -19.86
CA LEU A 160 12.38 -9.28 -18.90
C LEU A 160 13.42 -8.16 -18.79
N LYS A 161 14.70 -8.51 -18.70
CA LYS A 161 15.80 -7.56 -18.50
C LYS A 161 16.02 -6.64 -19.68
N HIS A 162 15.99 -7.18 -20.90
CA HIS A 162 16.45 -6.47 -22.10
C HIS A 162 15.30 -5.92 -22.95
N ILE A 163 14.08 -6.39 -22.74
CA ILE A 163 12.93 -6.00 -23.58
C ILE A 163 11.81 -5.43 -22.70
N MET A 164 11.17 -6.25 -21.88
CA MET A 164 9.91 -5.89 -21.24
C MET A 164 10.06 -4.77 -20.19
N VAL A 165 11.05 -4.84 -19.30
CA VAL A 165 11.25 -3.83 -18.26
C VAL A 165 11.66 -2.47 -18.86
N PRO A 166 12.60 -2.37 -19.81
CA PRO A 166 12.91 -1.12 -20.49
C PRO A 166 11.71 -0.53 -21.26
N GLN A 167 10.94 -1.38 -21.98
CA GLN A 167 9.71 -0.91 -22.63
C GLN A 167 8.71 -0.35 -21.62
N PHE A 168 8.55 -1.03 -20.47
CA PHE A 168 7.61 -0.59 -19.45
C PHE A 168 8.02 0.73 -18.81
N GLU A 169 9.30 0.92 -18.55
CA GLU A 169 9.83 2.20 -18.06
C GLU A 169 9.53 3.34 -19.03
N ILE A 170 9.80 3.14 -20.33
CA ILE A 170 9.52 4.15 -21.37
C ILE A 170 7.99 4.42 -21.43
N TYR A 171 7.19 3.35 -21.48
CA TYR A 171 5.73 3.46 -21.55
C TYR A 171 5.16 4.26 -20.35
N GLU A 172 5.57 3.91 -19.12
CA GLU A 172 5.10 4.57 -17.90
C GLU A 172 5.48 6.05 -17.90
N LYS A 173 6.73 6.39 -18.22
CA LYS A 173 7.22 7.76 -18.31
C LYS A 173 6.51 8.59 -19.39
N GLU A 174 6.28 8.01 -20.57
CA GLU A 174 5.57 8.73 -21.64
C GLU A 174 4.08 8.91 -21.35
N LEU A 175 3.46 7.96 -20.66
CA LEU A 175 2.06 8.04 -20.27
C LEU A 175 1.83 9.20 -19.27
N ILE A 176 2.65 9.29 -18.23
CA ILE A 176 2.48 10.30 -17.18
C ILE A 176 2.74 11.73 -17.65
N LYS A 177 3.42 11.92 -18.79
CA LYS A 177 3.59 13.25 -19.43
C LYS A 177 2.34 13.73 -20.16
N LYS A 178 1.38 12.84 -20.45
CA LYS A 178 0.16 13.15 -21.24
C LYS A 178 -1.08 13.42 -20.41
N ILE A 179 -1.07 12.99 -19.13
CA ILE A 179 -2.23 13.06 -18.24
C ILE A 179 -2.40 14.46 -17.64
N ASP A 180 -3.61 14.74 -17.15
CA ASP A 180 -3.94 16.02 -16.52
C ASP A 180 -3.62 16.06 -15.02
N GLY A 181 -3.39 14.90 -14.40
CA GLY A 181 -3.00 14.78 -12.99
C GLY A 181 -2.62 13.37 -12.59
N LEU A 182 -1.85 13.25 -11.51
CA LEU A 182 -1.37 11.97 -10.98
C LEU A 182 -1.63 11.86 -9.47
N ILE A 183 -2.16 10.71 -9.06
CA ILE A 183 -2.30 10.33 -7.65
C ILE A 183 -1.35 9.18 -7.36
N ALA A 184 -0.33 9.39 -6.54
CA ALA A 184 0.55 8.34 -6.05
C ALA A 184 0.00 7.77 -4.72
N ILE A 185 0.35 6.54 -4.36
CA ILE A 185 -0.06 5.96 -3.08
C ILE A 185 0.94 6.22 -1.95
N SER A 186 2.11 6.74 -2.25
CA SER A 186 3.11 7.08 -1.24
C SER A 186 3.84 8.37 -1.58
N PRO A 187 4.38 9.10 -0.58
CA PRO A 187 5.25 10.25 -0.81
C PRO A 187 6.53 9.90 -1.59
N VAL A 188 7.05 8.68 -1.43
CA VAL A 188 8.25 8.19 -2.14
C VAL A 188 7.96 8.05 -3.62
N ASP A 189 6.82 7.42 -3.98
CA ASP A 189 6.41 7.29 -5.38
C ASP A 189 6.11 8.67 -5.98
N LEU A 190 5.48 9.56 -5.20
CA LEU A 190 5.22 10.94 -5.63
C LEU A 190 6.53 11.67 -5.98
N ALA A 191 7.55 11.56 -5.12
CA ALA A 191 8.85 12.18 -5.35
C ALA A 191 9.59 11.62 -6.59
N PHE A 192 9.34 10.35 -6.94
CA PHE A 192 9.83 9.78 -8.19
C PHE A 192 9.12 10.39 -9.38
N PHE A 193 7.77 10.39 -9.42
CA PHE A 193 6.99 10.91 -10.53
C PHE A 193 7.22 12.42 -10.75
N ALA A 194 7.46 13.18 -9.69
CA ALA A 194 7.77 14.61 -9.77
C ALA A 194 9.05 14.95 -10.57
N LYS A 195 9.92 13.97 -10.80
CA LYS A 195 11.10 14.13 -11.66
C LYS A 195 10.81 13.86 -13.14
N GLU A 196 9.69 13.23 -13.42
CA GLU A 196 9.34 12.74 -14.76
C GLU A 196 8.23 13.56 -15.45
N THR A 197 7.46 14.32 -14.69
CA THR A 197 6.34 15.13 -15.21
C THR A 197 6.08 16.38 -14.34
N GLU A 198 5.52 17.42 -14.95
CA GLU A 198 5.10 18.66 -14.29
C GLU A 198 3.58 18.71 -14.04
N CYS A 199 2.83 17.64 -14.35
CA CYS A 199 1.39 17.65 -14.12
C CYS A 199 1.09 17.78 -12.61
N PRO A 200 -0.06 18.37 -12.23
CA PRO A 200 -0.51 18.36 -10.84
C PRO A 200 -0.52 16.98 -10.26
N MET A 201 0.02 16.80 -9.04
CA MET A 201 0.10 15.50 -8.42
C MET A 201 -0.05 15.56 -6.90
N ILE A 202 -0.51 14.44 -6.33
CA ILE A 202 -0.71 14.28 -4.88
C ILE A 202 -0.43 12.85 -4.44
N SER A 203 -0.06 12.67 -3.18
CA SER A 203 -0.04 11.37 -2.51
C SER A 203 -1.34 11.13 -1.76
N ILE A 204 -2.08 10.08 -2.15
CA ILE A 204 -3.27 9.57 -1.45
C ILE A 204 -3.07 8.10 -1.14
N PRO A 205 -2.56 7.78 0.04
CA PRO A 205 -2.34 6.41 0.47
C PRO A 205 -3.66 5.65 0.65
N VAL A 206 -3.55 4.37 0.93
CA VAL A 206 -4.68 3.56 1.38
C VAL A 206 -5.06 4.05 2.78
N ALA A 207 -6.34 4.36 2.99
CA ALA A 207 -6.81 4.77 4.30
C ALA A 207 -6.61 3.62 5.29
N ALA A 208 -6.11 3.95 6.45
CA ALA A 208 -6.04 2.99 7.55
C ALA A 208 -7.46 2.72 8.08
N ASN A 209 -7.71 1.49 8.49
CA ASN A 209 -8.93 1.15 9.20
C ASN A 209 -8.81 1.68 10.64
N LEU A 210 -9.00 3.00 10.78
CA LEU A 210 -8.88 3.68 12.07
C LEU A 210 -10.10 3.30 12.92
N LYS A 211 -9.98 2.24 13.67
CA LYS A 211 -11.00 1.91 14.67
C LYS A 211 -10.85 2.82 15.88
N GLN A 212 -11.95 3.38 16.34
CA GLN A 212 -11.98 4.14 17.58
C GLN A 212 -11.58 3.20 18.73
N GLY A 213 -10.48 3.54 19.39
CA GLY A 213 -9.72 2.75 20.34
C GLY A 213 -10.52 1.82 21.23
N GLY A 214 -10.07 0.59 21.29
CA GLY A 214 -10.41 -0.33 22.36
C GLY A 214 -9.91 0.19 23.71
N VAL A 215 -10.46 -0.34 24.79
CA VAL A 215 -9.97 -0.05 26.14
C VAL A 215 -8.53 -0.54 26.27
N GLU A 216 -7.62 0.35 26.61
CA GLU A 216 -6.23 0.00 26.87
C GLU A 216 -6.19 -1.07 27.97
N LYS A 217 -5.72 -2.25 27.62
CA LYS A 217 -5.54 -3.32 28.59
C LYS A 217 -4.14 -3.18 29.17
N THR A 218 -4.07 -2.89 30.46
CA THR A 218 -2.80 -2.83 31.19
C THR A 218 -2.25 -4.24 31.39
N SER A 219 -1.17 -4.58 30.69
CA SER A 219 -0.38 -5.76 31.04
C SER A 219 0.28 -5.57 32.40
N ALA A 220 0.40 -6.65 33.19
CA ALA A 220 1.11 -6.61 34.46
C ALA A 220 2.62 -6.36 34.28
N LYS A 221 3.16 -6.73 33.11
CA LYS A 221 4.57 -6.53 32.71
C LYS A 221 4.66 -5.50 31.61
N PHE A 222 5.83 -4.88 31.47
CA PHE A 222 6.14 -4.03 30.33
C PHE A 222 6.25 -4.89 29.06
N ALA A 223 5.23 -4.83 28.22
CA ALA A 223 5.10 -5.65 27.04
C ALA A 223 5.54 -4.91 25.79
N VAL A 224 6.45 -5.53 25.05
CA VAL A 224 6.92 -5.10 23.74
C VAL A 224 6.41 -6.09 22.71
N GLY A 225 5.78 -5.63 21.63
CA GLY A 225 5.17 -6.49 20.63
C GLY A 225 5.80 -6.38 19.25
N PHE A 226 5.93 -7.53 18.59
CA PHE A 226 6.21 -7.61 17.15
C PHE A 226 5.03 -8.30 16.47
N LEU A 227 4.53 -7.70 15.39
CA LEU A 227 3.46 -8.27 14.57
C LEU A 227 3.90 -8.36 13.11
N GLY A 228 3.88 -9.58 12.54
CA GLY A 228 4.20 -9.73 11.12
C GLY A 228 4.29 -11.17 10.63
N ALA A 229 4.01 -11.40 9.35
CA ALA A 229 4.20 -12.68 8.71
C ALA A 229 5.70 -12.99 8.56
N LEU A 230 6.15 -14.16 8.97
CA LEU A 230 7.56 -14.55 9.04
C LEU A 230 8.07 -15.30 7.79
N ASP A 231 7.20 -15.62 6.85
CA ASP A 231 7.58 -16.01 5.48
C ASP A 231 8.05 -14.83 4.64
N TRP A 232 7.78 -13.59 5.10
CA TRP A 232 8.35 -12.40 4.49
C TRP A 232 9.73 -12.11 5.09
N GLN A 233 10.78 -12.36 4.30
CA GLN A 233 12.19 -12.32 4.71
C GLN A 233 12.58 -11.05 5.50
N PRO A 234 12.17 -9.82 5.13
CA PRO A 234 12.52 -8.64 5.92
C PRO A 234 11.97 -8.65 7.35
N ASN A 235 10.78 -9.21 7.58
CA ASN A 235 10.24 -9.38 8.93
C ASN A 235 11.06 -10.39 9.74
N PHE A 236 11.38 -11.53 9.12
CA PHE A 236 12.14 -12.59 9.76
C PHE A 236 13.55 -12.16 10.16
N LEU A 237 14.28 -11.56 9.22
CA LEU A 237 15.64 -11.05 9.47
C LEU A 237 15.65 -9.90 10.48
N GLY A 238 14.67 -9.01 10.40
CA GLY A 238 14.53 -7.91 11.36
C GLY A 238 14.22 -8.39 12.77
N LEU A 239 13.29 -9.35 12.92
CA LEU A 239 12.99 -9.97 14.20
C LEU A 239 14.23 -10.67 14.81
N ARG A 240 14.97 -11.43 13.99
CA ARG A 240 16.20 -12.09 14.43
C ARG A 240 17.23 -11.09 14.92
N TRP A 241 17.49 -10.05 14.13
CA TRP A 241 18.40 -8.97 14.51
C TRP A 241 17.98 -8.29 15.82
N PHE A 242 16.68 -7.99 15.99
CA PHE A 242 16.18 -7.37 17.21
C PHE A 242 16.39 -8.24 18.44
N LEU A 243 16.17 -9.55 18.33
CA LEU A 243 16.40 -10.50 19.41
C LEU A 243 17.88 -10.62 19.77
N ASP A 244 18.75 -10.75 18.75
CA ASP A 244 20.20 -10.94 18.97
C ASP A 244 20.88 -9.69 19.48
N GLU A 245 20.58 -8.53 18.89
CA GLU A 245 21.36 -7.30 19.14
C GLU A 245 20.74 -6.36 20.18
N VAL A 246 19.43 -6.45 20.39
CA VAL A 246 18.71 -5.48 21.25
C VAL A 246 18.06 -6.18 22.43
N TRP A 247 17.11 -7.09 22.19
CA TRP A 247 16.30 -7.69 23.26
C TRP A 247 17.12 -8.46 24.27
N SER A 248 18.08 -9.28 23.82
CA SER A 248 18.98 -10.07 24.67
C SER A 248 19.76 -9.21 25.68
N LYS A 249 20.00 -7.93 25.36
CA LYS A 249 20.72 -6.98 26.22
C LYS A 249 19.74 -6.16 27.09
N PHE A 250 18.59 -5.76 26.51
CA PHE A 250 17.60 -4.95 27.21
C PHE A 250 16.88 -5.71 28.31
N ALA A 251 16.50 -6.97 28.07
CA ALA A 251 15.64 -7.74 28.99
C ALA A 251 16.35 -8.21 30.27
N VAL A 252 17.67 -8.03 30.37
CA VAL A 252 18.45 -8.49 31.53
C VAL A 252 17.95 -7.80 32.82
N GLU A 253 17.58 -8.64 33.81
CA GLU A 253 17.14 -8.19 35.15
C GLU A 253 15.92 -7.27 35.18
N LYS A 254 15.12 -7.19 34.09
CA LYS A 254 13.91 -6.39 34.01
C LYS A 254 12.65 -7.25 33.97
N ASP A 255 11.56 -6.79 34.55
CA ASP A 255 10.24 -7.44 34.44
C ASP A 255 9.53 -6.97 33.16
N VAL A 256 9.95 -7.52 32.04
CA VAL A 256 9.50 -7.21 30.69
C VAL A 256 9.10 -8.47 29.95
N VAL A 257 8.34 -8.35 28.89
CA VAL A 257 8.01 -9.46 28.00
C VAL A 257 8.04 -9.00 26.55
N PHE A 258 8.60 -9.83 25.66
CA PHE A 258 8.53 -9.61 24.23
C PHE A 258 7.60 -10.62 23.60
N GLN A 259 6.52 -10.15 23.01
CA GLN A 259 5.51 -10.98 22.37
C GLN A 259 5.63 -10.91 20.85
N VAL A 260 5.73 -12.06 20.21
CA VAL A 260 5.87 -12.19 18.76
C VAL A 260 4.62 -12.86 18.21
N ALA A 261 3.88 -12.13 17.37
CA ALA A 261 2.68 -12.63 16.70
C ALA A 261 2.76 -12.49 15.18
N GLY A 262 2.09 -13.41 14.46
CA GLY A 262 2.02 -13.37 13.01
C GLY A 262 1.82 -14.73 12.38
N ARG A 263 1.74 -14.75 11.05
CA ARG A 263 1.52 -15.97 10.28
C ARG A 263 2.84 -16.59 9.81
N ASN A 264 2.76 -17.89 9.46
CA ASN A 264 3.81 -18.60 8.76
C ASN A 264 5.15 -18.62 9.52
N PHE A 265 5.11 -18.98 10.82
CA PHE A 265 6.31 -19.15 11.63
C PHE A 265 7.13 -20.31 11.10
N PRO A 266 8.40 -20.12 10.68
CA PRO A 266 9.27 -21.20 10.30
C PRO A 266 9.66 -22.04 11.52
N GLU A 267 9.88 -23.34 11.32
CA GLU A 267 10.21 -24.26 12.43
C GLU A 267 11.44 -23.81 13.22
N GLU A 268 12.41 -23.18 12.58
CA GLU A 268 13.64 -22.72 13.21
C GLU A 268 13.41 -21.69 14.33
N ILE A 269 12.31 -20.90 14.29
CA ILE A 269 12.04 -19.90 15.34
C ILE A 269 11.85 -20.55 16.71
N TYR A 270 11.31 -21.77 16.76
CA TYR A 270 11.08 -22.52 17.99
C TYR A 270 12.37 -23.08 18.59
N THR A 271 13.47 -23.06 17.86
CA THR A 271 14.80 -23.43 18.35
C THR A 271 15.54 -22.26 18.98
N TRP A 272 15.02 -21.03 18.82
CA TRP A 272 15.64 -19.85 19.39
C TRP A 272 15.42 -19.81 20.91
N SER A 273 16.50 -19.52 21.64
CA SER A 273 16.48 -19.47 23.10
C SER A 273 16.80 -18.05 23.57
N PHE A 274 15.74 -17.26 23.74
CA PHE A 274 15.84 -15.92 24.29
C PHE A 274 14.97 -15.81 25.55
N GLY A 275 15.50 -15.15 26.58
CA GLY A 275 14.75 -14.92 27.81
C GLY A 275 13.59 -13.96 27.59
N GLN A 276 12.46 -14.22 28.27
CA GLN A 276 11.28 -13.35 28.31
C GLN A 276 10.66 -13.08 26.91
N VAL A 277 10.71 -14.08 26.03
CA VAL A 277 10.09 -14.05 24.70
C VAL A 277 8.93 -15.05 24.65
N GLU A 278 7.77 -14.57 24.21
CA GLU A 278 6.57 -15.38 24.00
C GLU A 278 6.21 -15.42 22.51
N LEU A 279 6.26 -16.63 21.95
CA LEU A 279 5.87 -16.87 20.55
C LEU A 279 4.37 -17.18 20.50
N MET A 280 3.57 -16.18 20.10
CA MET A 280 2.11 -16.28 20.05
C MET A 280 1.60 -17.04 18.81
N GLY A 281 2.41 -17.11 17.75
CA GLY A 281 2.00 -17.67 16.47
C GLY A 281 0.94 -16.82 15.76
N GLU A 282 0.08 -17.48 14.99
CA GLU A 282 -1.03 -16.82 14.31
C GLU A 282 -2.15 -16.48 15.33
N ILE A 283 -2.54 -15.23 15.36
CA ILE A 283 -3.55 -14.69 16.27
C ILE A 283 -4.82 -14.35 15.49
N GLU A 284 -5.98 -14.49 16.15
CA GLU A 284 -7.29 -14.19 15.55
C GLU A 284 -7.52 -12.67 15.42
N ASP A 285 -7.05 -11.89 16.41
CA ASP A 285 -7.26 -10.44 16.48
C ASP A 285 -5.94 -9.68 16.67
N ALA A 286 -5.49 -9.07 15.57
CA ALA A 286 -4.29 -8.23 15.56
C ALA A 286 -4.47 -6.94 16.37
N GLU A 287 -5.69 -6.41 16.44
CA GLU A 287 -6.01 -5.20 17.21
C GLU A 287 -5.90 -5.46 18.72
N ASP A 288 -6.48 -6.57 19.19
CA ASP A 288 -6.36 -6.97 20.60
C ASP A 288 -4.89 -7.20 20.98
N PHE A 289 -4.11 -7.81 20.10
CA PHE A 289 -2.67 -7.96 20.31
C PHE A 289 -1.97 -6.61 20.46
N ILE A 290 -2.18 -5.68 19.53
CA ILE A 290 -1.55 -4.34 19.55
C ILE A 290 -1.95 -3.58 20.81
N LEU A 291 -3.23 -3.61 21.20
CA LEU A 291 -3.74 -2.92 22.38
C LEU A 291 -3.12 -3.42 23.70
N ASN A 292 -2.69 -4.68 23.74
CA ASN A 292 -2.04 -5.28 24.91
C ASN A 292 -0.53 -4.91 25.03
N GLN A 293 0.07 -4.26 24.04
CA GLN A 293 1.47 -3.86 24.07
C GLN A 293 1.65 -2.41 24.53
N GLN A 294 2.76 -2.10 25.21
CA GLN A 294 3.19 -0.73 25.45
C GLN A 294 3.93 -0.16 24.23
N ILE A 295 4.76 -0.97 23.59
CA ILE A 295 5.52 -0.58 22.41
C ILE A 295 5.31 -1.63 21.32
N ILE A 296 5.15 -1.17 20.08
CA ILE A 296 5.24 -2.02 18.89
C ILE A 296 6.59 -1.76 18.21
N VAL A 297 7.34 -2.83 17.97
CA VAL A 297 8.63 -2.76 17.28
C VAL A 297 8.54 -3.20 15.82
N VAL A 298 9.22 -2.44 14.94
CA VAL A 298 9.25 -2.71 13.49
C VAL A 298 10.70 -2.65 12.99
N PRO A 299 11.51 -3.68 13.30
CA PRO A 299 12.94 -3.73 12.95
C PRO A 299 13.14 -4.21 11.51
N VAL A 300 12.65 -3.47 10.52
CA VAL A 300 12.70 -3.84 9.10
C VAL A 300 13.77 -3.02 8.39
N PHE A 301 14.81 -3.65 7.84
CA PHE A 301 15.94 -3.00 7.18
C PHE A 301 15.88 -3.06 5.65
N SER A 302 14.91 -3.75 5.07
CA SER A 302 14.76 -3.89 3.62
C SER A 302 13.30 -4.11 3.22
N GLY A 303 13.04 -4.05 1.92
CA GLY A 303 11.69 -4.17 1.37
C GLY A 303 11.12 -2.80 0.99
N SER A 304 10.03 -2.80 0.23
CA SER A 304 9.35 -1.60 -0.25
C SER A 304 7.89 -1.60 0.17
N GLY A 305 7.27 -0.45 0.05
CA GLY A 305 5.86 -0.24 0.35
C GLY A 305 5.61 0.19 1.80
N MET A 306 4.51 0.87 1.98
CA MET A 306 4.07 1.40 3.27
C MET A 306 3.68 0.27 4.23
N ARG A 307 4.16 0.32 5.45
CA ARG A 307 3.88 -0.69 6.49
C ARG A 307 2.57 -0.36 7.20
N VAL A 308 1.47 -0.90 6.70
CA VAL A 308 0.11 -0.67 7.25
C VAL A 308 0.07 -0.93 8.76
N LYS A 309 0.78 -1.95 9.26
CA LYS A 309 0.88 -2.27 10.69
C LYS A 309 1.43 -1.12 11.56
N VAL A 310 2.29 -0.25 10.99
CA VAL A 310 2.78 0.94 11.69
C VAL A 310 1.64 1.94 11.86
N ILE A 311 0.91 2.22 10.79
CA ILE A 311 -0.24 3.13 10.80
C ILE A 311 -1.32 2.60 11.75
N GLU A 312 -1.61 1.29 11.73
CA GLU A 312 -2.57 0.66 12.64
C GLU A 312 -2.17 0.82 14.09
N ALA A 313 -0.93 0.49 14.46
CA ALA A 313 -0.44 0.62 15.82
C ALA A 313 -0.46 2.08 16.30
N MET A 314 0.02 3.01 15.48
CA MET A 314 -0.01 4.45 15.77
C MET A 314 -1.44 4.97 15.92
N SER A 315 -2.38 4.53 15.07
CA SER A 315 -3.79 4.96 15.17
C SER A 315 -4.47 4.50 16.46
N MET A 316 -4.00 3.41 17.05
CA MET A 316 -4.44 2.90 18.35
C MET A 316 -3.75 3.60 19.54
N GLY A 317 -2.92 4.61 19.28
CA GLY A 317 -2.20 5.36 20.30
C GLY A 317 -0.99 4.62 20.88
N LYS A 318 -0.43 3.66 20.14
CA LYS A 318 0.75 2.93 20.58
C LYS A 318 2.03 3.65 20.16
N CYS A 319 2.99 3.66 21.06
CA CYS A 319 4.35 4.05 20.72
C CYS A 319 4.95 3.02 19.76
N VAL A 320 5.40 3.47 18.60
CA VAL A 320 6.09 2.62 17.61
C VAL A 320 7.57 2.96 17.62
N LEU A 321 8.41 1.93 17.76
CA LEU A 321 9.86 2.02 17.55
C LEU A 321 10.21 1.26 16.28
N SER A 322 10.75 1.96 15.31
CA SER A 322 10.99 1.42 13.95
C SER A 322 12.38 1.79 13.45
N THR A 323 12.85 1.08 12.42
CA THR A 323 13.92 1.58 11.56
C THR A 323 13.39 2.66 10.62
N SER A 324 14.26 3.47 10.07
CA SER A 324 13.91 4.43 9.02
C SER A 324 13.26 3.75 7.81
N VAL A 325 13.73 2.56 7.43
CA VAL A 325 13.14 1.74 6.37
C VAL A 325 11.78 1.18 6.78
N GLY A 326 11.61 0.81 8.06
CA GLY A 326 10.34 0.30 8.58
C GLY A 326 9.20 1.32 8.52
N ALA A 327 9.51 2.60 8.64
CA ALA A 327 8.56 3.73 8.55
C ALA A 327 8.52 4.39 7.15
N GLU A 328 9.23 3.84 6.16
CA GLU A 328 9.31 4.43 4.82
C GLU A 328 7.92 4.62 4.20
N GLY A 329 7.67 5.82 3.68
CA GLY A 329 6.42 6.18 3.01
C GLY A 329 5.28 6.58 3.95
N ILE A 330 5.50 6.61 5.26
CA ILE A 330 4.56 7.09 6.26
C ILE A 330 4.95 8.51 6.68
N GLU A 331 3.99 9.43 6.70
CA GLU A 331 4.20 10.81 7.14
C GLU A 331 4.31 10.84 8.67
N VAL A 332 5.54 10.80 9.20
CA VAL A 332 5.84 10.71 10.65
C VAL A 332 6.96 11.66 11.06
N HIS A 333 7.00 12.01 12.34
CA HIS A 333 7.95 12.92 12.95
C HIS A 333 8.74 12.20 14.05
N ASN A 334 10.01 11.87 13.77
CA ASN A 334 10.87 11.18 14.73
C ASN A 334 11.02 11.93 16.05
N GLY A 335 10.81 11.24 17.16
CA GLY A 335 10.86 11.79 18.51
C GLY A 335 9.55 12.46 18.96
N GLU A 336 8.55 12.60 18.06
CA GLU A 336 7.26 13.21 18.39
C GLU A 336 6.11 12.19 18.37
N ASP A 337 5.89 11.53 17.24
CA ASP A 337 4.79 10.58 17.02
C ASP A 337 5.27 9.15 16.71
N ILE A 338 6.56 8.99 16.44
CA ILE A 338 7.26 7.72 16.24
C ILE A 338 8.68 7.85 16.76
N LEU A 339 9.33 6.72 17.07
CA LEU A 339 10.76 6.67 17.34
C LEU A 339 11.47 5.91 16.24
N LEU A 340 12.49 6.53 15.65
CA LEU A 340 13.28 5.92 14.56
C LEU A 340 14.72 5.68 15.03
N ALA A 341 15.19 4.45 14.83
CA ALA A 341 16.57 4.06 15.12
C ALA A 341 17.04 3.00 14.14
N ASP A 342 18.30 3.12 13.69
CA ASP A 342 18.90 2.21 12.71
C ASP A 342 20.14 1.47 13.28
N SER A 343 20.55 1.74 14.54
CA SER A 343 21.63 1.00 15.21
C SER A 343 21.17 0.36 16.53
N PRO A 344 21.82 -0.75 16.94
CA PRO A 344 21.46 -1.46 18.18
C PRO A 344 21.55 -0.56 19.42
N GLU A 345 22.58 0.28 19.51
CA GLU A 345 22.82 1.17 20.65
C GLU A 345 21.69 2.19 20.78
N HIS A 346 21.21 2.72 19.64
CA HIS A 346 20.11 3.69 19.63
C HIS A 346 18.79 3.01 20.04
N TRP A 347 18.52 1.80 19.54
CA TRP A 347 17.37 1.00 19.97
C TRP A 347 17.37 0.73 21.46
N LEU A 348 18.50 0.30 22.02
CA LEU A 348 18.68 0.05 23.45
C LEU A 348 18.39 1.31 24.27
N GLY A 349 19.01 2.44 23.91
CA GLY A 349 18.80 3.69 24.62
C GLY A 349 17.35 4.16 24.62
N LEU A 350 16.63 4.00 23.49
CA LEU A 350 15.21 4.35 23.40
C LEU A 350 14.34 3.41 24.23
N LEU A 351 14.59 2.09 24.20
CA LEU A 351 13.82 1.14 25.00
C LEU A 351 14.01 1.38 26.50
N GLU A 352 15.25 1.68 26.94
CA GLU A 352 15.56 1.99 28.32
C GLU A 352 14.86 3.28 28.78
N ASP A 353 14.91 4.33 27.96
CA ASP A 353 14.22 5.59 28.26
C ASP A 353 12.71 5.39 28.37
N LEU A 354 12.10 4.67 27.45
CA LEU A 354 10.65 4.39 27.48
C LEU A 354 10.23 3.48 28.64
N TRP A 355 11.07 2.51 29.02
CA TRP A 355 10.82 1.66 30.17
C TRP A 355 10.82 2.46 31.49
N LEU A 356 11.73 3.42 31.63
CA LEU A 356 11.83 4.30 32.79
C LEU A 356 10.80 5.43 32.78
N ASN A 357 10.34 5.86 31.59
CA ASN A 357 9.50 7.05 31.42
C ASN A 357 8.19 6.74 30.69
N GLN A 358 7.23 6.19 31.43
CA GLN A 358 5.91 5.81 30.92
C GLN A 358 5.09 7.01 30.41
N GLU A 359 5.33 8.22 30.97
CA GLU A 359 4.65 9.45 30.52
C GLU A 359 5.10 9.82 29.08
N LYS A 360 6.40 9.69 28.79
CA LYS A 360 6.94 9.93 27.46
C LYS A 360 6.36 8.92 26.44
N LEU A 361 6.30 7.64 26.83
CA LEU A 361 5.70 6.59 26.01
C LEU A 361 4.27 6.95 25.63
N LYS A 362 3.46 7.32 26.62
CA LYS A 362 2.06 7.72 26.40
C LYS A 362 1.96 8.97 25.53
N ALA A 363 2.79 9.99 25.77
CA ALA A 363 2.77 11.24 25.00
C ALA A 363 3.07 11.00 23.51
N ILE A 364 4.02 10.11 23.19
CA ILE A 364 4.33 9.71 21.80
C ILE A 364 3.13 8.97 21.19
N GLY A 365 2.53 8.03 21.89
CA GLY A 365 1.35 7.30 21.45
C GLY A 365 0.13 8.22 21.18
N ASP A 366 -0.13 9.19 22.05
CA ASP A 366 -1.21 10.16 21.86
C ASP A 366 -0.98 11.01 20.60
N LYS A 367 0.22 11.52 20.39
CA LYS A 367 0.60 12.26 19.17
C LYS A 367 0.54 11.38 17.91
N ALA A 368 0.99 10.12 18.02
CA ALA A 368 0.88 9.14 16.95
C ALA A 368 -0.57 8.97 16.49
N LYS A 369 -1.48 8.80 17.44
CA LYS A 369 -2.91 8.70 17.17
C LYS A 369 -3.45 9.94 16.48
N GLU A 370 -3.16 11.13 17.00
CA GLU A 370 -3.58 12.41 16.41
C GLU A 370 -3.09 12.53 14.95
N ASN A 371 -1.81 12.27 14.70
CA ASN A 371 -1.23 12.31 13.35
C ASN A 371 -1.91 11.31 12.41
N MET A 372 -2.10 10.07 12.84
CA MET A 372 -2.73 9.05 11.98
C MET A 372 -4.18 9.43 11.63
N TYR A 373 -4.96 9.96 12.58
CA TYR A 373 -6.32 10.40 12.30
C TYR A 373 -6.37 11.61 11.36
N SER A 374 -5.49 12.60 11.55
CA SER A 374 -5.45 13.79 10.69
C SER A 374 -4.92 13.52 9.28
N THR A 375 -4.08 12.49 9.10
CA THR A 375 -3.37 12.20 7.85
C THR A 375 -3.97 11.04 7.07
N TYR A 376 -4.35 9.95 7.77
CA TYR A 376 -4.72 8.66 7.14
C TYR A 376 -6.17 8.25 7.37
N SER A 377 -7.00 9.08 8.04
CA SER A 377 -8.42 8.78 8.12
C SER A 377 -9.08 8.86 6.74
N PRO A 378 -10.16 8.08 6.51
CA PRO A 378 -10.92 8.17 5.27
C PRO A 378 -11.35 9.61 4.93
N ASP A 379 -11.78 10.39 5.95
CA ASP A 379 -12.23 11.77 5.77
C ASP A 379 -11.09 12.73 5.43
N ALA A 380 -9.93 12.59 6.09
CA ALA A 380 -8.75 13.40 5.78
C ALA A 380 -8.27 13.16 4.34
N LEU A 381 -8.19 11.89 3.93
CA LEU A 381 -7.79 11.54 2.57
C LEU A 381 -8.82 11.98 1.53
N ALA A 382 -10.12 11.87 1.84
CA ALA A 382 -11.17 12.39 0.97
C ALA A 382 -11.09 13.92 0.81
N GLY A 383 -10.80 14.65 1.88
CA GLY A 383 -10.58 16.10 1.83
C GLY A 383 -9.35 16.49 0.99
N ARG A 384 -8.22 15.78 1.14
CA ARG A 384 -7.02 15.96 0.31
C ARG A 384 -7.32 15.70 -1.17
N LEU A 385 -8.04 14.61 -1.47
CA LEU A 385 -8.48 14.24 -2.82
C LEU A 385 -9.37 15.32 -3.44
N GLN A 386 -10.35 15.82 -2.69
CA GLN A 386 -11.25 16.88 -3.12
C GLN A 386 -10.48 18.14 -3.51
N SER A 387 -9.56 18.58 -2.65
CA SER A 387 -8.73 19.77 -2.93
C SER A 387 -7.91 19.60 -4.21
N PHE A 388 -7.35 18.42 -4.43
CA PHE A 388 -6.59 18.10 -5.64
C PHE A 388 -7.48 18.12 -6.89
N ILE A 389 -8.64 17.46 -6.86
CA ILE A 389 -9.56 17.39 -8.01
C ILE A 389 -10.08 18.77 -8.40
N LEU A 390 -10.33 19.64 -7.42
CA LEU A 390 -10.79 21.01 -7.70
C LEU A 390 -9.70 21.93 -8.26
N ALA A 391 -8.44 21.57 -8.07
CA ALA A 391 -7.28 22.32 -8.60
C ALA A 391 -6.86 21.89 -10.02
N LEU A 392 -7.43 20.79 -10.57
CA LEU A 392 -7.19 20.33 -11.94
C LEU A 392 -7.94 21.18 -12.97
#